data_dd625d103479216786595b326e95daa3
#
_entry.id   dd625d103479216786595b326e95daa3
#
_cell.length_a   1.000
_cell.length_b   1.000
_cell.length_c   1.000
_cell.angle_alpha   90.00
_cell.angle_beta   90.00
_cell.angle_gamma   90.00
#
_symmetry.space_group_name_H-M   'P 1'
#
loop_
_entity.id
_entity.type
_entity.pdbx_description
1 polymer ?
#
loop_
_entity_poly.entity_id
_entity_poly.type
_entity_poly.pdbx_seq_one_letter_code
_entity_poly.pdbx_strand_id
1 'polypeptide(L)'
;MSNKKKKGPQRVASHKTGAPIPPPKPAEVSPETKKERKNIAKHSTIIFVFTAVALLVIFAGRWIFAITNGYYDTFVNHGDAITSATTNMEGLTPSEGEAASLLELEKLWDLFTSSRLCDEITITAQDGIDLHGYLYDQGSDTTVIYIPRFAQDGTSDFLPGVWLSGQHGYNLLLLDQRTHGKSGGEVFSYGYFEQQDLASWLDWTQQQLGSQHLLIWGEGTGANTALFAEASGLLEGRVDLIVAESPYGSLHQLAARNIFHWFTVPAFPFLNAIEWKLNHGDAGYKISDTNLLQALEGADCATPVLFLSSLEDDYILPQWTEQVVEAYSGEKQEITGGGTHGTVYLARQQDIHEVIKGYMAS
;
A
#
# COMPACT_ATOMS: atom_id res chain seq x y z
N MET A 1 -17.13 -87.90 -83.50
CA MET A 1 -16.66 -89.18 -83.05
C MET A 1 -16.20 -89.05 -81.61
N SER A 2 -16.67 -89.82 -80.77
CA SER A 2 -16.36 -90.09 -79.37
C SER A 2 -16.80 -89.03 -78.33
N ASN A 3 -17.95 -89.40 -77.77
CA ASN A 3 -18.53 -88.81 -76.60
C ASN A 3 -17.76 -89.13 -75.29
N LYS A 4 -17.35 -88.15 -74.48
CA LYS A 4 -16.96 -88.35 -73.13
C LYS A 4 -17.90 -87.62 -72.16
N LYS A 5 -18.74 -88.32 -71.48
CA LYS A 5 -19.65 -87.85 -70.39
C LYS A 5 -18.85 -87.33 -69.21
N LYS A 6 -19.05 -86.11 -68.82
CA LYS A 6 -18.56 -85.52 -67.56
C LYS A 6 -19.47 -85.95 -66.42
N LYS A 7 -18.91 -86.67 -65.39
CA LYS A 7 -19.55 -86.92 -64.11
C LYS A 7 -19.61 -85.65 -63.30
N GLY A 8 -20.78 -85.32 -62.79
CA GLY A 8 -20.97 -84.14 -61.90
C GLY A 8 -20.37 -84.43 -60.47
N PRO A 9 -20.06 -83.39 -59.74
CA PRO A 9 -19.45 -83.49 -58.42
C PRO A 9 -20.48 -83.98 -57.36
N GLN A 10 -20.02 -84.91 -56.51
CA GLN A 10 -20.76 -85.44 -55.37
C GLN A 10 -20.95 -84.32 -54.32
N ARG A 11 -22.16 -84.13 -53.76
CA ARG A 11 -22.47 -83.29 -52.60
C ARG A 11 -21.75 -83.81 -51.37
N VAL A 12 -20.83 -83.04 -50.78
CA VAL A 12 -20.24 -83.26 -49.48
C VAL A 12 -21.28 -82.88 -48.42
N ALA A 13 -21.52 -83.74 -47.46
CA ALA A 13 -22.43 -83.59 -46.38
C ALA A 13 -21.97 -82.41 -45.49
N SER A 14 -22.85 -81.44 -45.19
CA SER A 14 -22.60 -80.37 -44.29
C SER A 14 -22.42 -80.87 -42.87
N HIS A 15 -21.20 -80.68 -42.32
CA HIS A 15 -20.99 -80.78 -40.90
C HIS A 15 -21.86 -79.77 -40.14
N LYS A 16 -22.68 -80.23 -39.22
CA LYS A 16 -23.38 -79.40 -38.28
C LYS A 16 -22.36 -78.63 -37.48
N THR A 17 -22.33 -77.26 -37.68
CA THR A 17 -21.56 -76.35 -36.82
C THR A 17 -22.11 -76.47 -35.43
N GLY A 18 -21.31 -76.89 -34.48
CA GLY A 18 -21.63 -76.89 -33.06
C GLY A 18 -21.91 -75.45 -32.59
N ALA A 19 -22.89 -75.30 -31.72
CA ALA A 19 -23.21 -74.06 -31.09
C ALA A 19 -21.93 -73.42 -30.41
N PRO A 20 -21.75 -72.11 -30.44
CA PRO A 20 -20.59 -71.43 -29.79
C PRO A 20 -20.58 -71.76 -28.31
N ILE A 21 -19.43 -72.21 -27.84
CA ILE A 21 -19.18 -72.50 -26.41
C ILE A 21 -19.41 -71.20 -25.64
N PRO A 22 -20.33 -71.10 -24.68
CA PRO A 22 -20.53 -69.91 -23.91
C PRO A 22 -19.23 -69.59 -23.17
N PRO A 23 -18.91 -68.26 -23.04
CA PRO A 23 -17.73 -67.83 -22.33
C PRO A 23 -17.75 -68.37 -20.89
N PRO A 24 -16.58 -68.75 -20.32
CA PRO A 24 -16.53 -69.27 -18.99
C PRO A 24 -17.11 -68.28 -18.00
N LYS A 25 -18.00 -68.69 -17.14
CA LYS A 25 -18.54 -67.87 -16.06
C LYS A 25 -17.37 -67.32 -15.25
N PRO A 26 -17.39 -66.00 -14.94
CA PRO A 26 -16.36 -65.42 -14.08
C PRO A 26 -16.25 -66.24 -12.78
N ALA A 27 -15.04 -66.61 -12.40
CA ALA A 27 -14.81 -67.37 -11.18
C ALA A 27 -15.42 -66.57 -9.97
N GLU A 28 -16.24 -67.21 -9.18
CA GLU A 28 -16.78 -66.59 -7.96
C GLU A 28 -15.66 -66.27 -7.00
N VAL A 29 -15.45 -64.95 -6.75
CA VAL A 29 -14.43 -64.46 -5.82
C VAL A 29 -14.88 -64.82 -4.41
N SER A 30 -14.01 -65.49 -3.66
CA SER A 30 -14.30 -65.95 -2.30
C SER A 30 -14.69 -64.76 -1.37
N PRO A 31 -15.50 -64.97 -0.34
CA PRO A 31 -15.87 -63.96 0.62
C PRO A 31 -14.67 -63.27 1.28
N GLU A 32 -13.60 -64.01 1.52
CA GLU A 32 -12.35 -63.49 2.10
C GLU A 32 -11.64 -62.54 1.14
N THR A 33 -11.52 -62.89 -0.13
CA THR A 33 -10.92 -62.05 -1.17
C THR A 33 -11.73 -60.76 -1.39
N LYS A 34 -13.07 -60.85 -1.27
CA LYS A 34 -13.95 -59.64 -1.33
C LYS A 34 -13.72 -58.71 -0.13
N LYS A 35 -13.53 -59.29 1.08
CA LYS A 35 -13.25 -58.51 2.31
C LYS A 35 -11.87 -57.84 2.24
N GLU A 36 -10.87 -58.58 1.76
CA GLU A 36 -9.50 -58.10 1.58
C GLU A 36 -9.45 -56.95 0.54
N ARG A 37 -10.11 -57.09 -0.61
CA ARG A 37 -10.22 -56.03 -1.61
C ARG A 37 -10.94 -54.81 -1.06
N LYS A 38 -12.01 -54.96 -0.26
CA LYS A 38 -12.67 -53.83 0.41
C LYS A 38 -11.74 -53.12 1.41
N ASN A 39 -10.94 -53.84 2.17
CA ASN A 39 -10.00 -53.29 3.11
C ASN A 39 -8.89 -52.53 2.38
N ILE A 40 -8.32 -53.09 1.32
CA ILE A 40 -7.30 -52.44 0.47
C ILE A 40 -7.89 -51.18 -0.14
N ALA A 41 -9.09 -51.24 -0.72
CA ALA A 41 -9.75 -50.05 -1.29
C ALA A 41 -9.98 -48.94 -0.24
N LYS A 42 -10.42 -49.32 0.98
CA LYS A 42 -10.62 -48.37 2.08
C LYS A 42 -9.29 -47.70 2.49
N HIS A 43 -8.20 -48.47 2.63
CA HIS A 43 -6.88 -47.93 2.96
C HIS A 43 -6.36 -47.00 1.84
N SER A 44 -6.49 -47.43 0.58
CA SER A 44 -6.12 -46.59 -0.57
C SER A 44 -6.90 -45.27 -0.62
N THR A 45 -8.21 -45.30 -0.33
CA THR A 45 -9.03 -44.09 -0.25
C THR A 45 -8.58 -43.15 0.88
N ILE A 46 -8.28 -43.74 2.06
CA ILE A 46 -7.76 -42.95 3.21
C ILE A 46 -6.43 -42.30 2.84
N ILE A 47 -5.49 -43.05 2.29
CA ILE A 47 -4.17 -42.53 1.87
C ILE A 47 -4.36 -41.42 0.82
N PHE A 48 -5.23 -41.62 -0.17
CA PHE A 48 -5.53 -40.62 -1.19
C PHE A 48 -6.08 -39.32 -0.60
N VAL A 49 -7.04 -39.43 0.33
CA VAL A 49 -7.62 -38.24 1.01
C VAL A 49 -6.55 -37.51 1.82
N PHE A 50 -5.73 -38.24 2.61
CA PHE A 50 -4.64 -37.61 3.37
C PHE A 50 -3.60 -36.95 2.47
N THR A 51 -3.24 -37.58 1.36
CA THR A 51 -2.30 -37.00 0.38
C THR A 51 -2.90 -35.77 -0.28
N ALA A 52 -4.19 -35.79 -0.67
CA ALA A 52 -4.87 -34.64 -1.25
C ALA A 52 -4.95 -33.47 -0.27
N VAL A 53 -5.30 -33.74 0.99
CA VAL A 53 -5.33 -32.71 2.05
C VAL A 53 -3.93 -32.13 2.29
N ALA A 54 -2.90 -32.98 2.38
CA ALA A 54 -1.52 -32.53 2.55
C ALA A 54 -1.07 -31.61 1.39
N LEU A 55 -1.40 -31.99 0.15
CA LEU A 55 -1.10 -31.16 -1.03
C LEU A 55 -1.85 -29.82 -1.00
N LEU A 56 -3.11 -29.81 -0.59
CA LEU A 56 -3.88 -28.57 -0.43
C LEU A 56 -3.27 -27.67 0.65
N VAL A 57 -2.86 -28.22 1.79
CA VAL A 57 -2.20 -27.43 2.86
C VAL A 57 -0.87 -26.87 2.38
N ILE A 58 -0.07 -27.66 1.67
CA ILE A 58 1.21 -27.18 1.09
C ILE A 58 0.95 -26.06 0.08
N PHE A 59 -0.03 -26.22 -0.81
CA PHE A 59 -0.39 -25.23 -1.81
C PHE A 59 -0.87 -23.92 -1.15
N ALA A 60 -1.79 -24.02 -0.18
CA ALA A 60 -2.28 -22.88 0.58
C ALA A 60 -1.16 -22.16 1.33
N GLY A 61 -0.27 -22.91 1.99
CA GLY A 61 0.89 -22.34 2.68
C GLY A 61 1.84 -21.61 1.74
N ARG A 62 2.13 -22.17 0.57
CA ARG A 62 2.95 -21.49 -0.45
C ARG A 62 2.28 -20.23 -0.99
N TRP A 63 0.99 -20.24 -1.15
CA TRP A 63 0.22 -19.09 -1.63
C TRP A 63 0.20 -17.96 -0.60
N ILE A 64 -0.07 -18.29 0.68
CA ILE A 64 0.04 -17.32 1.78
C ILE A 64 1.45 -16.73 1.83
N PHE A 65 2.48 -17.57 1.77
CA PHE A 65 3.88 -17.12 1.77
C PHE A 65 4.20 -16.19 0.60
N ALA A 66 3.72 -16.50 -0.61
CA ALA A 66 3.96 -15.66 -1.79
C ALA A 66 3.31 -14.27 -1.67
N ILE A 67 2.05 -14.20 -1.23
CA ILE A 67 1.35 -12.92 -1.04
C ILE A 67 1.98 -12.14 0.11
N THR A 68 2.32 -12.79 1.23
CA THR A 68 2.97 -12.14 2.37
C THR A 68 4.31 -11.52 1.99
N ASN A 69 5.14 -12.25 1.24
CA ASN A 69 6.42 -11.70 0.78
C ASN A 69 6.21 -10.60 -0.27
N GLY A 70 5.30 -10.80 -1.23
CA GLY A 70 4.98 -9.76 -2.21
C GLY A 70 4.51 -8.47 -1.54
N TYR A 71 3.65 -8.55 -0.53
CA TYR A 71 3.26 -7.39 0.25
C TYR A 71 4.46 -6.75 0.97
N TYR A 72 5.26 -7.57 1.66
CA TYR A 72 6.40 -7.10 2.44
C TYR A 72 7.44 -6.43 1.54
N ASP A 73 7.77 -7.04 0.41
CA ASP A 73 8.75 -6.50 -0.53
C ASP A 73 8.24 -5.22 -1.23
N THR A 74 6.93 -5.08 -1.44
CA THR A 74 6.33 -3.90 -2.08
C THR A 74 6.08 -2.75 -1.11
N PHE A 75 5.64 -3.04 0.11
CA PHE A 75 5.12 -2.03 1.05
C PHE A 75 6.00 -1.80 2.28
N VAL A 76 7.01 -2.61 2.53
CA VAL A 76 7.89 -2.50 3.69
C VAL A 76 9.36 -2.40 3.28
N ASN A 77 9.86 -3.38 2.52
CA ASN A 77 11.23 -3.36 1.99
C ASN A 77 11.23 -2.65 0.65
N HIS A 78 11.62 -1.41 0.64
CA HIS A 78 11.73 -0.68 -0.60
C HIS A 78 13.07 -0.91 -1.29
N GLY A 79 13.06 -1.79 -2.30
CA GLY A 79 14.02 -1.71 -3.37
C GLY A 79 13.36 -1.00 -4.57
N ASP A 80 14.08 -0.82 -5.67
CA ASP A 80 13.74 -0.08 -6.90
C ASP A 80 12.37 -0.39 -7.56
N ALA A 81 11.54 -1.23 -6.96
CA ALA A 81 10.31 -1.77 -7.55
C ALA A 81 9.06 -0.87 -7.40
N ILE A 82 9.09 0.17 -6.55
CA ILE A 82 7.88 0.95 -6.25
C ILE A 82 7.48 1.90 -7.35
N THR A 83 8.44 2.47 -8.05
CA THR A 83 8.19 3.47 -9.11
C THR A 83 7.30 2.98 -10.25
N SER A 84 7.18 1.68 -10.47
CA SER A 84 6.34 1.14 -11.55
C SER A 84 5.00 0.55 -11.11
N ALA A 85 4.87 0.10 -9.86
CA ALA A 85 3.66 -0.56 -9.36
C ALA A 85 2.61 0.43 -8.85
N THR A 86 3.04 1.61 -8.43
CA THR A 86 2.20 2.59 -7.71
C THR A 86 1.66 3.72 -8.58
N THR A 87 2.16 3.89 -9.79
CA THR A 87 1.60 4.85 -10.77
C THR A 87 0.17 4.51 -11.20
N ASN A 88 -0.34 3.32 -10.83
CA ASN A 88 -1.71 2.86 -11.11
C ASN A 88 -2.51 2.62 -9.81
N MET A 89 -2.33 3.44 -8.78
CA MET A 89 -3.24 3.39 -7.62
C MET A 89 -4.62 3.88 -8.09
N GLU A 90 -5.52 2.94 -8.36
CA GLU A 90 -6.95 3.25 -8.54
C GLU A 90 -7.40 4.01 -7.30
N GLY A 91 -8.16 5.08 -7.44
CA GLY A 91 -8.55 5.98 -6.36
C GLY A 91 -7.81 7.32 -6.38
N LEU A 92 -6.69 7.43 -7.12
CA LEU A 92 -5.98 8.69 -7.35
C LEU A 92 -6.39 9.35 -8.67
N THR A 93 -7.37 8.79 -9.39
CA THR A 93 -7.84 9.37 -10.64
C THR A 93 -8.87 10.46 -10.32
N PRO A 94 -8.57 11.73 -10.61
CA PRO A 94 -9.51 12.82 -10.38
C PRO A 94 -10.81 12.61 -11.19
N SER A 95 -11.93 13.07 -10.65
CA SER A 95 -13.19 13.13 -11.40
C SER A 95 -13.05 14.00 -12.66
N GLU A 96 -13.96 13.86 -13.62
CA GLU A 96 -13.91 14.71 -14.86
C GLU A 96 -13.91 16.21 -14.53
N GLY A 97 -14.59 16.63 -13.47
CA GLY A 97 -14.62 18.04 -13.04
C GLY A 97 -13.31 18.52 -12.42
N GLU A 98 -12.60 17.67 -11.73
CA GLU A 98 -11.32 17.96 -11.11
C GLU A 98 -10.16 17.91 -12.11
N ALA A 99 -10.26 17.08 -13.14
CA ALA A 99 -9.20 16.86 -14.12
C ALA A 99 -8.76 18.17 -14.83
N ALA A 100 -9.68 19.08 -15.11
CA ALA A 100 -9.35 20.37 -15.73
C ALA A 100 -8.59 21.28 -14.75
N SER A 101 -9.02 21.35 -13.49
CA SER A 101 -8.36 22.15 -12.44
C SER A 101 -6.98 21.56 -12.09
N LEU A 102 -6.87 20.23 -12.04
CA LEU A 102 -5.62 19.53 -11.83
C LEU A 102 -4.62 19.89 -12.94
N LEU A 103 -5.00 19.75 -14.20
CA LEU A 103 -4.14 20.05 -15.36
C LEU A 103 -3.67 21.52 -15.37
N GLU A 104 -4.50 22.46 -14.89
CA GLU A 104 -4.11 23.86 -14.78
C GLU A 104 -3.07 24.05 -13.67
N LEU A 105 -3.28 23.46 -12.50
CA LEU A 105 -2.33 23.54 -11.39
C LEU A 105 -1.02 22.81 -11.68
N GLU A 106 -1.05 21.65 -12.34
CA GLU A 106 0.15 20.96 -12.81
C GLU A 106 1.00 21.84 -13.72
N LYS A 107 0.38 22.53 -14.70
CA LYS A 107 1.09 23.49 -15.54
C LYS A 107 1.70 24.65 -14.76
N LEU A 108 0.99 25.15 -13.75
CA LEU A 108 1.52 26.20 -12.88
C LEU A 108 2.67 25.68 -12.02
N TRP A 109 2.58 24.44 -11.56
CA TRP A 109 3.67 23.75 -10.83
C TRP A 109 4.89 23.55 -11.73
N ASP A 110 4.73 23.05 -12.93
CA ASP A 110 5.80 22.94 -13.92
C ASP A 110 6.47 24.30 -14.23
N LEU A 111 5.68 25.35 -14.39
CA LEU A 111 6.20 26.70 -14.57
C LEU A 111 6.95 27.19 -13.34
N PHE A 112 6.41 26.94 -12.16
CA PHE A 112 7.06 27.31 -10.90
C PHE A 112 8.41 26.61 -10.76
N THR A 113 8.47 25.29 -10.89
CA THR A 113 9.67 24.49 -10.72
C THR A 113 10.74 24.75 -11.78
N SER A 114 10.33 24.94 -13.04
CA SER A 114 11.25 25.23 -14.16
C SER A 114 11.82 26.66 -14.14
N SER A 115 11.15 27.59 -13.47
CA SER A 115 11.55 29.01 -13.42
C SER A 115 12.38 29.38 -12.19
N ARG A 116 12.56 28.47 -11.24
CA ARG A 116 13.28 28.70 -9.97
C ARG A 116 14.45 27.78 -9.81
N LEU A 117 15.44 28.25 -9.05
CA LEU A 117 16.53 27.41 -8.60
C LEU A 117 16.00 26.46 -7.54
N CYS A 118 16.42 25.21 -7.63
CA CYS A 118 16.13 24.19 -6.66
C CYS A 118 17.48 23.63 -6.18
N ASP A 119 17.71 23.71 -4.88
CA ASP A 119 18.89 23.13 -4.25
C ASP A 119 18.56 21.73 -3.75
N GLU A 120 19.35 20.76 -4.17
CA GLU A 120 19.28 19.40 -3.62
C GLU A 120 20.02 19.34 -2.30
N ILE A 121 19.32 18.97 -1.24
CA ILE A 121 19.85 18.91 0.12
C ILE A 121 19.98 17.46 0.55
N THR A 122 21.08 17.11 1.16
CA THR A 122 21.26 15.82 1.83
C THR A 122 21.65 16.06 3.29
N ILE A 123 20.93 15.42 4.19
CA ILE A 123 21.24 15.42 5.63
C ILE A 123 21.43 13.97 6.10
N THR A 124 22.14 13.78 7.19
CA THR A 124 22.25 12.46 7.83
C THR A 124 21.32 12.40 9.02
N ALA A 125 20.36 11.46 9.02
CA ALA A 125 19.45 11.20 10.12
C ALA A 125 20.18 10.68 11.37
N GLN A 126 19.49 10.66 12.51
CA GLN A 126 20.07 10.21 13.79
C GLN A 126 20.54 8.74 13.75
N ASP A 127 19.93 7.91 12.94
CA ASP A 127 20.31 6.50 12.72
C ASP A 127 21.38 6.29 11.63
N GLY A 128 21.88 7.39 11.04
CA GLY A 128 22.96 7.37 10.06
C GLY A 128 22.51 7.22 8.61
N ILE A 129 21.18 7.23 8.34
CA ILE A 129 20.63 7.20 6.98
C ILE A 129 20.77 8.59 6.36
N ASP A 130 21.23 8.64 5.11
CA ASP A 130 21.22 9.88 4.33
C ASP A 130 19.81 10.14 3.80
N LEU A 131 19.26 11.30 4.16
CA LEU A 131 17.94 11.78 3.74
C LEU A 131 18.13 12.90 2.72
N HIS A 132 17.28 12.89 1.71
CA HIS A 132 17.33 13.83 0.60
C HIS A 132 16.07 14.71 0.56
N GLY A 133 16.22 15.94 0.08
CA GLY A 133 15.13 16.88 -0.11
C GLY A 133 15.46 17.94 -1.16
N TYR A 134 14.45 18.64 -1.60
CA TYR A 134 14.51 19.68 -2.64
C TYR A 134 14.07 21.02 -2.04
N LEU A 135 14.98 21.98 -2.02
CA LEU A 135 14.76 23.30 -1.45
C LEU A 135 14.55 24.35 -2.55
N TYR A 136 13.39 25.00 -2.52
CA TYR A 136 13.14 26.25 -3.23
C TYR A 136 13.24 27.40 -2.22
N ASP A 137 14.44 27.95 -2.08
CA ASP A 137 14.73 29.05 -1.16
C ASP A 137 14.23 30.37 -1.76
N GLN A 138 13.36 31.08 -1.04
CA GLN A 138 12.84 32.39 -1.41
C GLN A 138 13.43 33.49 -0.51
N GLY A 139 14.33 33.16 0.42
CA GLY A 139 14.84 34.07 1.43
C GLY A 139 13.80 34.46 2.49
N SER A 140 12.78 33.62 2.70
CA SER A 140 11.71 33.82 3.67
C SER A 140 12.11 33.35 5.06
N ASP A 141 11.52 33.98 6.09
CA ASP A 141 11.55 33.48 7.47
C ASP A 141 10.56 32.32 7.70
N THR A 142 9.71 32.07 6.71
CA THR A 142 8.69 31.01 6.73
C THR A 142 9.08 29.89 5.77
N THR A 143 9.12 28.66 6.29
CA THR A 143 9.38 27.47 5.47
C THR A 143 8.22 26.47 5.57
N VAL A 144 7.80 25.97 4.42
CA VAL A 144 6.86 24.86 4.28
C VAL A 144 7.64 23.59 4.03
N ILE A 145 7.48 22.61 4.91
CA ILE A 145 8.04 21.26 4.76
C ILE A 145 6.93 20.37 4.21
N TYR A 146 7.13 19.86 2.99
CA TYR A 146 6.20 18.90 2.38
C TYR A 146 6.69 17.48 2.56
N ILE A 147 5.81 16.63 3.09
CA ILE A 147 6.05 15.20 3.28
C ILE A 147 5.06 14.44 2.40
N PRO A 148 5.53 13.86 1.28
CA PRO A 148 4.65 13.19 0.32
C PRO A 148 4.05 11.91 0.88
N ARG A 149 2.99 11.43 0.24
CA ARG A 149 2.40 10.13 0.55
C ARG A 149 3.31 8.98 0.13
N PHE A 150 2.93 7.78 0.55
CA PHE A 150 3.60 6.54 0.15
C PHE A 150 3.77 6.46 -1.38
N ALA A 151 4.95 5.99 -1.80
CA ALA A 151 5.34 5.80 -3.19
C ALA A 151 5.46 7.10 -4.04
N GLN A 152 5.55 8.23 -3.38
CA GLN A 152 5.95 9.50 -3.99
C GLN A 152 7.24 10.00 -3.36
N ASP A 153 7.95 10.84 -4.10
CA ASP A 153 9.15 11.52 -3.65
C ASP A 153 8.95 13.04 -3.66
N GLY A 154 9.94 13.79 -3.21
CA GLY A 154 9.88 15.25 -3.16
C GLY A 154 9.79 15.94 -4.52
N THR A 155 9.97 15.22 -5.64
CA THR A 155 9.73 15.77 -6.99
C THR A 155 8.28 15.64 -7.43
N SER A 156 7.44 14.95 -6.66
CA SER A 156 6.01 14.83 -6.92
C SER A 156 5.31 16.19 -6.88
N ASP A 157 4.21 16.31 -7.59
CA ASP A 157 3.48 17.57 -7.72
C ASP A 157 2.90 18.02 -6.37
N PHE A 158 3.56 19.00 -5.76
CA PHE A 158 3.02 19.69 -4.60
C PHE A 158 2.24 20.95 -5.04
N LEU A 159 1.01 20.74 -5.49
CA LEU A 159 0.18 21.80 -6.06
C LEU A 159 -0.04 23.00 -5.13
N PRO A 160 -0.23 22.85 -3.81
CA PRO A 160 -0.28 23.96 -2.87
C PRO A 160 0.96 24.86 -2.88
N GLY A 161 2.11 24.31 -3.28
CA GLY A 161 3.38 25.05 -3.36
C GLY A 161 3.35 26.23 -4.31
N VAL A 162 2.55 26.17 -5.38
CA VAL A 162 2.35 27.29 -6.30
C VAL A 162 1.80 28.51 -5.56
N TRP A 163 0.87 28.31 -4.65
CA TRP A 163 0.30 29.38 -3.85
C TRP A 163 1.23 29.79 -2.70
N LEU A 164 1.74 28.82 -1.93
CA LEU A 164 2.59 29.05 -0.75
C LEU A 164 3.89 29.77 -1.12
N SER A 165 4.61 29.29 -2.11
CA SER A 165 5.86 29.91 -2.53
C SER A 165 5.66 30.95 -3.62
N GLY A 166 4.79 30.70 -4.60
CA GLY A 166 4.60 31.60 -5.73
C GLY A 166 3.92 32.91 -5.37
N GLN A 167 2.94 32.90 -4.43
CA GLN A 167 2.20 34.10 -4.04
C GLN A 167 2.64 34.67 -2.69
N HIS A 168 3.01 33.80 -1.73
CA HIS A 168 3.44 34.28 -0.40
C HIS A 168 4.95 34.32 -0.23
N GLY A 169 5.71 33.72 -1.16
CA GLY A 169 7.17 33.76 -1.10
C GLY A 169 7.77 32.88 0.00
N TYR A 170 7.03 31.89 0.50
CA TYR A 170 7.56 30.96 1.49
C TYR A 170 8.62 30.04 0.87
N ASN A 171 9.63 29.67 1.63
CA ASN A 171 10.53 28.59 1.22
C ASN A 171 9.76 27.28 1.15
N LEU A 172 10.08 26.42 0.17
CA LEU A 172 9.55 25.06 0.11
C LEU A 172 10.69 24.08 0.29
N LEU A 173 10.56 23.17 1.24
CA LEU A 173 11.42 22.03 1.43
C LEU A 173 10.60 20.77 1.18
N LEU A 174 10.82 20.12 0.03
CA LEU A 174 10.09 18.93 -0.40
C LEU A 174 10.95 17.71 -0.06
N LEU A 175 10.44 16.80 0.75
CA LEU A 175 11.23 15.69 1.29
C LEU A 175 11.07 14.41 0.46
N ASP A 176 12.18 13.73 0.25
CA ASP A 176 12.16 12.29 -0.03
C ASP A 176 12.10 11.57 1.32
N GLN A 177 11.00 10.89 1.64
CA GLN A 177 10.96 10.05 2.84
C GLN A 177 12.02 8.94 2.74
N ARG A 178 12.47 8.36 3.89
CA ARG A 178 13.38 7.21 3.83
C ARG A 178 12.86 6.16 2.86
N THR A 179 13.75 5.48 2.14
CA THR A 179 13.44 4.49 1.10
C THR A 179 12.81 5.04 -0.19
N HIS A 180 12.50 6.33 -0.28
CA HIS A 180 11.91 6.96 -1.46
C HIS A 180 12.89 7.94 -2.13
N GLY A 181 12.67 8.19 -3.42
CA GLY A 181 13.46 9.14 -4.19
C GLY A 181 14.97 8.86 -4.09
N LYS A 182 15.72 9.84 -3.59
CA LYS A 182 17.18 9.75 -3.37
C LYS A 182 17.55 9.47 -1.90
N SER A 183 16.58 9.41 -1.00
CA SER A 183 16.82 9.07 0.40
C SER A 183 17.24 7.62 0.56
N GLY A 184 18.15 7.38 1.48
CA GLY A 184 18.59 6.04 1.88
C GLY A 184 17.55 5.29 2.72
N GLY A 185 17.98 4.15 3.25
CA GLY A 185 17.15 3.26 4.07
C GLY A 185 16.68 2.02 3.30
N GLU A 186 16.33 0.98 4.04
CA GLU A 186 15.87 -0.30 3.49
C GLU A 186 14.43 -0.61 3.88
N VAL A 187 13.91 0.06 4.92
CA VAL A 187 12.61 -0.23 5.52
C VAL A 187 11.81 1.05 5.68
N PHE A 188 10.58 1.03 5.20
CA PHE A 188 9.58 2.07 5.41
C PHE A 188 8.64 1.68 6.56
N SER A 189 8.38 2.58 7.49
CA SER A 189 7.66 2.28 8.74
C SER A 189 6.36 3.06 8.95
N TYR A 190 5.86 3.71 7.92
CA TYR A 190 4.55 4.39 7.94
C TYR A 190 4.40 5.46 9.04
N GLY A 191 5.47 6.19 9.29
CA GLY A 191 5.54 7.27 10.27
C GLY A 191 6.37 6.93 11.52
N TYR A 192 6.61 5.66 11.84
CA TYR A 192 7.28 5.26 13.09
C TYR A 192 8.77 5.67 13.12
N PHE A 193 9.56 5.39 12.10
CA PHE A 193 10.93 5.90 11.99
C PHE A 193 10.95 7.29 11.36
N GLU A 194 10.07 7.53 10.39
CA GLU A 194 9.99 8.78 9.62
C GLU A 194 9.77 10.01 10.50
N GLN A 195 9.14 9.87 11.69
CA GLN A 195 9.03 10.97 12.67
C GLN A 195 10.40 11.48 13.15
N GLN A 196 11.41 10.60 13.27
CA GLN A 196 12.78 11.00 13.67
C GLN A 196 13.51 11.67 12.50
N ASP A 197 13.21 11.25 11.27
CA ASP A 197 13.72 11.92 10.07
C ASP A 197 13.19 13.34 9.99
N LEU A 198 11.89 13.52 10.25
CA LEU A 198 11.26 14.84 10.30
C LEU A 198 11.92 15.73 11.38
N ALA A 199 12.20 15.19 12.56
CA ALA A 199 12.92 15.94 13.60
C ALA A 199 14.29 16.40 13.10
N SER A 200 15.03 15.56 12.37
CA SER A 200 16.33 15.91 11.78
C SER A 200 16.20 17.00 10.72
N TRP A 201 15.14 16.98 9.90
CA TRP A 201 14.83 18.04 8.94
C TRP A 201 14.44 19.36 9.60
N LEU A 202 13.70 19.31 10.72
CA LEU A 202 13.37 20.51 11.50
C LEU A 202 14.64 21.16 12.07
N ASP A 203 15.54 20.37 12.62
CA ASP A 203 16.84 20.85 13.13
C ASP A 203 17.66 21.53 12.01
N TRP A 204 17.74 20.89 10.85
CA TRP A 204 18.43 21.43 9.69
C TRP A 204 17.79 22.75 9.21
N THR A 205 16.46 22.80 9.10
CA THR A 205 15.71 23.97 8.63
C THR A 205 15.96 25.18 9.54
N GLN A 206 15.93 24.97 10.85
CA GLN A 206 16.21 26.05 11.81
C GLN A 206 17.66 26.52 11.77
N GLN A 207 18.61 25.59 11.63
CA GLN A 207 20.03 25.91 11.66
C GLN A 207 20.54 26.53 10.36
N GLN A 208 20.04 26.09 9.21
CA GLN A 208 20.57 26.50 7.91
C GLN A 208 19.75 27.63 7.27
N LEU A 209 18.43 27.62 7.40
CA LEU A 209 17.56 28.65 6.83
C LEU A 209 17.22 29.75 7.85
N GLY A 210 17.40 29.48 9.14
CA GLY A 210 17.00 30.42 10.19
C GLY A 210 15.50 30.65 10.24
N SER A 211 14.71 29.69 9.75
CA SER A 211 13.26 29.79 9.69
C SER A 211 12.67 30.00 11.08
N GLN A 212 11.83 31.04 11.21
CA GLN A 212 11.13 31.38 12.44
C GLN A 212 9.73 30.75 12.46
N HIS A 213 9.15 30.55 11.28
CA HIS A 213 7.84 29.98 11.08
C HIS A 213 7.93 28.72 10.24
N LEU A 214 7.34 27.64 10.75
CA LEU A 214 7.34 26.35 10.10
C LEU A 214 5.92 25.82 9.92
N LEU A 215 5.58 25.50 8.67
CA LEU A 215 4.37 24.79 8.31
C LEU A 215 4.75 23.41 7.78
N ILE A 216 4.14 22.34 8.29
CA ILE A 216 4.28 21.00 7.75
C ILE A 216 3.03 20.68 6.95
N TRP A 217 3.20 20.25 5.69
CA TRP A 217 2.14 19.68 4.89
C TRP A 217 2.44 18.20 4.62
N GLY A 218 1.67 17.31 5.22
CA GLY A 218 1.80 15.88 5.02
C GLY A 218 0.59 15.29 4.30
N GLU A 219 0.84 14.38 3.36
CA GLU A 219 -0.21 13.62 2.67
C GLU A 219 -0.15 12.14 3.04
N GLY A 220 -1.28 11.53 3.41
CA GLY A 220 -1.37 10.11 3.74
C GLY A 220 -0.34 9.66 4.78
N THR A 221 0.69 8.91 4.35
CA THR A 221 1.80 8.51 5.22
C THR A 221 2.63 9.70 5.72
N GLY A 222 2.76 10.75 4.91
CA GLY A 222 3.41 12.00 5.32
C GLY A 222 2.62 12.72 6.41
N ALA A 223 1.29 12.72 6.34
CA ALA A 223 0.43 13.23 7.39
C ALA A 223 0.59 12.42 8.69
N ASN A 224 0.64 11.09 8.58
CA ASN A 224 0.90 10.22 9.73
C ASN A 224 2.27 10.50 10.34
N THR A 225 3.32 10.70 9.53
CA THR A 225 4.67 11.06 10.00
C THR A 225 4.66 12.34 10.84
N ALA A 226 3.99 13.39 10.37
CA ALA A 226 3.87 14.65 11.11
C ALA A 226 3.10 14.47 12.45
N LEU A 227 2.00 13.72 12.41
CA LEU A 227 1.18 13.46 13.60
C LEU A 227 1.87 12.53 14.61
N PHE A 228 2.67 11.55 14.17
CA PHE A 228 3.53 10.76 15.06
C PHE A 228 4.60 11.62 15.73
N ALA A 229 5.23 12.54 14.96
CA ALA A 229 6.22 13.46 15.52
C ALA A 229 5.59 14.38 16.58
N GLU A 230 4.38 14.89 16.35
CA GLU A 230 3.63 15.66 17.33
C GLU A 230 3.30 14.84 18.58
N ALA A 231 2.70 13.67 18.40
CA ALA A 231 2.34 12.78 19.52
C ALA A 231 3.54 12.36 20.38
N SER A 232 4.73 12.29 19.78
CA SER A 232 5.99 11.94 20.46
C SER A 232 6.71 13.17 21.05
N GLY A 233 6.15 14.39 20.91
CA GLY A 233 6.75 15.62 21.39
C GLY A 233 7.98 16.08 20.59
N LEU A 234 8.26 15.49 19.43
CA LEU A 234 9.44 15.81 18.62
C LEU A 234 9.35 17.19 17.95
N LEU A 235 8.16 17.74 17.81
CA LEU A 235 7.99 19.08 17.24
C LEU A 235 8.35 20.18 18.25
N GLU A 236 8.20 19.96 19.56
CA GLU A 236 8.64 20.85 20.64
C GLU A 236 8.14 22.30 20.50
N GLY A 237 6.96 22.52 19.93
CA GLY A 237 6.41 23.85 19.66
C GLY A 237 7.14 24.66 18.57
N ARG A 238 7.95 23.99 17.75
CA ARG A 238 8.69 24.61 16.63
C ARG A 238 7.87 24.79 15.37
N VAL A 239 6.67 24.23 15.32
CA VAL A 239 5.80 24.20 14.15
C VAL A 239 4.55 25.00 14.44
N ASP A 240 4.22 25.97 13.58
CA ASP A 240 3.06 26.83 13.75
C ASP A 240 1.76 26.15 13.29
N LEU A 241 1.84 25.27 12.29
CA LEU A 241 0.69 24.55 11.74
C LEU A 241 1.10 23.25 11.07
N ILE A 242 0.34 22.19 11.31
CA ILE A 242 0.36 20.97 10.51
C ILE A 242 -0.87 20.97 9.59
N VAL A 243 -0.70 20.79 8.30
CA VAL A 243 -1.76 20.40 7.35
C VAL A 243 -1.65 18.90 7.13
N ALA A 244 -2.62 18.15 7.62
CA ALA A 244 -2.66 16.69 7.57
C ALA A 244 -3.74 16.23 6.59
N GLU A 245 -3.35 15.86 5.37
CA GLU A 245 -4.26 15.39 4.34
C GLU A 245 -4.40 13.87 4.38
N SER A 246 -5.63 13.40 4.55
CA SER A 246 -5.99 11.98 4.58
C SER A 246 -5.12 11.12 5.53
N PRO A 247 -4.90 11.51 6.80
CA PRO A 247 -4.26 10.61 7.76
C PRO A 247 -5.15 9.40 8.07
N TYR A 248 -4.53 8.31 8.54
CA TYR A 248 -5.24 7.08 8.87
C TYR A 248 -4.75 6.47 10.18
N GLY A 249 -5.61 5.67 10.83
CA GLY A 249 -5.40 5.22 12.21
C GLY A 249 -4.25 4.23 12.40
N SER A 250 -3.98 3.33 11.43
CA SER A 250 -2.93 2.33 11.59
C SER A 250 -2.56 1.62 10.28
N LEU A 251 -1.32 1.11 10.21
CA LEU A 251 -0.90 0.22 9.12
C LEU A 251 -1.77 -1.05 9.05
N HIS A 252 -2.32 -1.54 10.17
CA HIS A 252 -3.23 -2.68 10.17
C HIS A 252 -4.46 -2.43 9.29
N GLN A 253 -5.10 -1.25 9.43
CA GLN A 253 -6.24 -0.86 8.59
C GLN A 253 -5.85 -0.75 7.12
N LEU A 254 -4.74 -0.06 6.84
CA LEU A 254 -4.24 0.15 5.49
C LEU A 254 -3.82 -1.19 4.84
N ALA A 255 -3.10 -2.05 5.56
CA ALA A 255 -2.67 -3.35 5.05
C ALA A 255 -3.86 -4.26 4.71
N ALA A 256 -4.90 -4.29 5.56
CA ALA A 256 -6.11 -5.05 5.28
C ALA A 256 -6.78 -4.60 3.97
N ARG A 257 -6.82 -3.29 3.72
CA ARG A 257 -7.35 -2.73 2.48
C ARG A 257 -6.47 -3.04 1.29
N ASN A 258 -5.16 -2.84 1.41
CA ASN A 258 -4.19 -3.11 0.34
C ASN A 258 -4.20 -4.57 -0.08
N ILE A 259 -4.29 -5.53 0.86
CA ILE A 259 -4.39 -6.96 0.56
C ILE A 259 -5.60 -7.23 -0.35
N PHE A 260 -6.75 -6.67 -0.02
CA PHE A 260 -7.96 -6.83 -0.82
C PHE A 260 -7.82 -6.15 -2.19
N HIS A 261 -7.31 -4.92 -2.20
CA HIS A 261 -7.25 -4.09 -3.41
C HIS A 261 -6.21 -4.63 -4.42
N TRP A 262 -4.99 -4.94 -3.94
CA TRP A 262 -3.88 -5.36 -4.80
C TRP A 262 -3.88 -6.85 -5.16
N PHE A 263 -4.30 -7.70 -4.24
CA PHE A 263 -4.23 -9.14 -4.42
C PHE A 263 -5.59 -9.80 -4.61
N THR A 264 -6.68 -9.03 -4.49
CA THR A 264 -8.08 -9.51 -4.65
C THR A 264 -8.38 -10.72 -3.75
N VAL A 265 -7.80 -10.73 -2.55
CA VAL A 265 -8.00 -11.78 -1.54
C VAL A 265 -8.51 -11.17 -0.23
N PRO A 266 -9.22 -11.93 0.62
CA PRO A 266 -9.63 -11.43 1.93
C PRO A 266 -8.41 -11.17 2.81
N ALA A 267 -8.50 -10.22 3.75
CA ALA A 267 -7.40 -9.90 4.65
C ALA A 267 -6.90 -11.13 5.44
N PHE A 268 -7.83 -11.92 6.01
CA PHE A 268 -7.48 -13.20 6.66
C PHE A 268 -7.29 -14.32 5.63
N PRO A 269 -6.22 -15.14 5.71
CA PRO A 269 -5.18 -15.19 6.75
C PRO A 269 -3.93 -14.36 6.45
N PHE A 270 -3.90 -13.61 5.34
CA PHE A 270 -2.69 -12.94 4.83
C PHE A 270 -2.22 -11.82 5.77
N LEU A 271 -3.13 -11.01 6.28
CA LEU A 271 -2.82 -9.95 7.24
C LEU A 271 -2.10 -10.50 8.47
N ASN A 272 -2.59 -11.62 9.04
CA ASN A 272 -1.92 -12.27 10.18
C ASN A 272 -0.50 -12.75 9.86
N ALA A 273 -0.26 -13.20 8.62
CA ALA A 273 1.07 -13.61 8.18
C ALA A 273 2.00 -12.41 7.99
N ILE A 274 1.48 -11.27 7.48
CA ILE A 274 2.22 -10.01 7.37
C ILE A 274 2.56 -9.47 8.76
N GLU A 275 1.60 -9.41 9.67
CA GLU A 275 1.82 -9.01 11.07
C GLU A 275 2.88 -9.88 11.75
N TRP A 276 2.78 -11.21 11.55
CA TRP A 276 3.78 -12.13 12.10
C TRP A 276 5.18 -11.82 11.53
N LYS A 277 5.29 -11.59 10.22
CA LYS A 277 6.56 -11.26 9.57
C LYS A 277 7.12 -9.93 10.05
N LEU A 278 6.31 -8.87 10.21
CA LEU A 278 6.72 -7.59 10.76
C LEU A 278 7.19 -7.72 12.22
N ASN A 279 6.45 -8.46 13.04
CA ASN A 279 6.73 -8.58 14.47
C ASN A 279 7.96 -9.47 14.78
N HIS A 280 8.40 -10.32 13.85
CA HIS A 280 9.47 -11.30 14.07
C HIS A 280 10.59 -11.22 13.01
N GLY A 281 10.44 -10.38 11.99
CA GLY A 281 11.44 -10.16 10.95
C GLY A 281 12.40 -9.03 11.28
N ASP A 282 13.17 -8.63 10.28
CA ASP A 282 14.26 -7.67 10.42
C ASP A 282 13.83 -6.21 10.14
N ALA A 283 12.52 -5.92 10.08
CA ALA A 283 12.00 -4.57 9.83
C ALA A 283 12.35 -3.58 10.94
N GLY A 284 12.66 -4.06 12.15
CA GLY A 284 13.04 -3.22 13.29
C GLY A 284 11.86 -2.56 14.00
N TYR A 285 10.61 -2.82 13.56
CA TYR A 285 9.39 -2.32 14.19
C TYR A 285 8.29 -3.39 14.15
N LYS A 286 7.26 -3.21 14.96
CA LYS A 286 6.05 -4.04 14.98
C LYS A 286 4.90 -3.29 14.34
N ILE A 287 3.91 -4.02 13.83
CA ILE A 287 2.71 -3.38 13.28
C ILE A 287 1.97 -2.52 14.32
N SER A 288 2.05 -2.87 15.61
CA SER A 288 1.50 -2.07 16.71
C SER A 288 2.16 -0.69 16.84
N ASP A 289 3.43 -0.57 16.48
CA ASP A 289 4.19 0.67 16.61
C ASP A 289 3.75 1.71 15.58
N THR A 290 3.02 1.27 14.52
CA THR A 290 2.44 2.12 13.47
C THR A 290 0.97 2.49 13.76
N ASN A 291 0.50 2.34 15.00
CA ASN A 291 -0.85 2.71 15.39
C ASN A 291 -0.91 4.17 15.86
N LEU A 292 -1.28 5.06 14.95
CA LEU A 292 -1.36 6.49 15.21
C LEU A 292 -2.42 6.82 16.27
N LEU A 293 -3.58 6.12 16.27
CA LEU A 293 -4.61 6.35 17.28
C LEU A 293 -4.08 6.07 18.68
N GLN A 294 -3.29 5.00 18.82
CA GLN A 294 -2.66 4.68 20.10
C GLN A 294 -1.56 5.69 20.49
N ALA A 295 -0.81 6.21 19.50
CA ALA A 295 0.20 7.23 19.75
C ALA A 295 -0.42 8.57 20.21
N LEU A 296 -1.58 8.91 19.67
CA LEU A 296 -2.34 10.13 20.03
C LEU A 296 -3.06 9.98 21.37
N GLU A 297 -3.32 8.74 21.83
CA GLU A 297 -4.00 8.49 23.10
C GLU A 297 -3.17 9.01 24.28
N GLY A 298 -3.65 10.08 24.90
CA GLY A 298 -2.98 10.72 26.05
C GLY A 298 -1.75 11.58 25.69
N ALA A 299 -1.48 11.78 24.41
CA ALA A 299 -0.47 12.73 23.98
C ALA A 299 -0.91 14.18 24.25
N ASP A 300 0.04 15.02 24.66
CA ASP A 300 -0.16 16.47 24.83
C ASP A 300 0.20 17.16 23.50
N CYS A 301 -0.79 17.22 22.61
CA CYS A 301 -0.61 17.80 21.28
C CYS A 301 -0.74 19.34 21.38
N ALA A 302 0.34 20.04 21.12
CA ALA A 302 0.42 21.49 21.22
C ALA A 302 0.27 22.22 19.86
N THR A 303 0.68 21.56 18.76
CA THR A 303 0.67 22.16 17.43
C THR A 303 -0.75 22.17 16.86
N PRO A 304 -1.26 23.31 16.35
CA PRO A 304 -2.53 23.33 15.62
C PRO A 304 -2.50 22.42 14.39
N VAL A 305 -3.62 21.76 14.09
CA VAL A 305 -3.72 20.88 12.90
C VAL A 305 -4.93 21.26 12.05
N LEU A 306 -4.68 21.47 10.76
CA LEU A 306 -5.71 21.49 9.73
C LEU A 306 -5.80 20.12 9.09
N PHE A 307 -6.87 19.40 9.39
CA PHE A 307 -7.18 18.12 8.76
C PHE A 307 -7.92 18.32 7.43
N LEU A 308 -7.45 17.62 6.39
CA LEU A 308 -8.08 17.62 5.08
C LEU A 308 -8.54 16.19 4.75
N SER A 309 -9.78 16.05 4.28
CA SER A 309 -10.30 14.76 3.85
C SER A 309 -11.21 14.87 2.63
N SER A 310 -11.11 13.92 1.71
CA SER A 310 -11.99 13.82 0.55
C SER A 310 -13.13 12.86 0.86
N LEU A 311 -14.38 13.29 0.62
CA LEU A 311 -15.58 12.48 0.92
C LEU A 311 -15.72 11.25 0.04
N GLU A 312 -15.12 11.26 -1.14
CA GLU A 312 -15.14 10.16 -2.11
C GLU A 312 -13.83 9.39 -2.14
N ASP A 313 -12.98 9.56 -1.11
CA ASP A 313 -11.73 8.82 -0.95
C ASP A 313 -12.05 7.34 -0.71
N ASP A 314 -11.74 6.51 -1.70
CA ASP A 314 -11.92 5.06 -1.63
C ASP A 314 -10.62 4.32 -1.28
N TYR A 315 -9.49 5.04 -1.14
CA TYR A 315 -8.20 4.48 -0.70
C TYR A 315 -7.99 4.67 0.80
N ILE A 316 -7.96 5.91 1.28
CA ILE A 316 -8.00 6.24 2.71
C ILE A 316 -9.42 6.66 3.04
N LEU A 317 -10.19 5.73 3.61
CA LEU A 317 -11.62 5.96 3.84
C LEU A 317 -11.82 7.19 4.76
N PRO A 318 -12.78 8.09 4.46
CA PRO A 318 -13.01 9.31 5.25
C PRO A 318 -13.18 9.06 6.74
N GLN A 319 -13.84 7.96 7.12
CA GLN A 319 -14.01 7.57 8.51
C GLN A 319 -12.68 7.21 9.23
N TRP A 320 -11.61 6.89 8.51
CA TRP A 320 -10.30 6.68 9.13
C TRP A 320 -9.63 7.99 9.50
N THR A 321 -9.77 9.00 8.63
CA THR A 321 -9.34 10.37 8.94
C THR A 321 -10.15 10.94 10.11
N GLU A 322 -11.48 10.73 10.13
CA GLU A 322 -12.35 11.14 11.22
C GLU A 322 -11.90 10.56 12.57
N GLN A 323 -11.52 9.27 12.62
CA GLN A 323 -10.97 8.65 13.83
C GLN A 323 -9.70 9.36 14.32
N VAL A 324 -8.82 9.79 13.41
CA VAL A 324 -7.59 10.52 13.76
C VAL A 324 -7.94 11.93 14.26
N VAL A 325 -8.87 12.62 13.59
CA VAL A 325 -9.39 13.94 14.03
C VAL A 325 -9.96 13.84 15.44
N GLU A 326 -10.78 12.83 15.73
CA GLU A 326 -11.35 12.62 17.07
C GLU A 326 -10.27 12.36 18.13
N ALA A 327 -9.23 11.57 17.79
CA ALA A 327 -8.14 11.21 18.70
C ALA A 327 -7.18 12.36 19.00
N TYR A 328 -7.08 13.35 18.11
CA TYR A 328 -6.18 14.48 18.30
C TYR A 328 -6.66 15.40 19.42
N SER A 329 -5.81 15.64 20.44
CA SER A 329 -6.17 16.40 21.66
C SER A 329 -6.00 17.91 21.52
N GLY A 330 -5.14 18.38 20.60
CA GLY A 330 -4.80 19.79 20.41
C GLY A 330 -5.83 20.60 19.62
N GLU A 331 -5.48 21.84 19.32
CA GLU A 331 -6.28 22.72 18.45
C GLU A 331 -6.36 22.12 17.05
N LYS A 332 -7.58 22.07 16.51
CA LYS A 332 -7.80 21.45 15.21
C LYS A 332 -8.94 22.09 14.44
N GLN A 333 -8.77 22.12 13.14
CA GLN A 333 -9.81 22.45 12.16
C GLN A 333 -9.90 21.31 11.14
N GLU A 334 -11.06 21.13 10.55
CA GLU A 334 -11.30 20.13 9.53
C GLU A 334 -11.95 20.79 8.30
N ILE A 335 -11.39 20.50 7.12
CA ILE A 335 -11.99 20.83 5.84
C ILE A 335 -12.20 19.52 5.07
N THR A 336 -13.48 19.24 4.80
CA THR A 336 -13.86 18.14 3.91
C THR A 336 -14.21 18.68 2.53
N GLY A 337 -13.77 17.99 1.49
CA GLY A 337 -14.08 18.31 0.09
C GLY A 337 -14.75 17.14 -0.61
N GLY A 338 -15.41 17.42 -1.74
CA GLY A 338 -15.69 16.38 -2.74
C GLY A 338 -14.40 15.98 -3.41
N GLY A 339 -14.42 14.81 -4.11
CA GLY A 339 -13.29 14.32 -4.87
C GLY A 339 -12.67 13.07 -4.29
N THR A 340 -11.68 12.54 -5.02
CA THR A 340 -10.98 11.29 -4.70
C THR A 340 -9.79 11.55 -3.77
N HIS A 341 -9.00 10.51 -3.50
CA HIS A 341 -7.82 10.60 -2.64
C HIS A 341 -6.83 11.67 -3.15
N GLY A 342 -6.36 12.56 -2.25
CA GLY A 342 -5.36 13.59 -2.57
C GLY A 342 -5.90 14.77 -3.40
N THR A 343 -7.21 14.93 -3.57
CA THR A 343 -7.78 15.99 -4.41
C THR A 343 -8.55 17.07 -3.64
N VAL A 344 -8.59 16.99 -2.31
CA VAL A 344 -9.34 17.97 -1.50
C VAL A 344 -8.88 19.40 -1.73
N TYR A 345 -7.58 19.61 -1.96
CA TYR A 345 -7.02 20.92 -2.27
C TYR A 345 -7.65 21.53 -3.54
N LEU A 346 -7.90 20.73 -4.58
CA LEU A 346 -8.53 21.20 -5.81
C LEU A 346 -9.93 21.77 -5.56
N ALA A 347 -10.68 21.13 -4.68
CA ALA A 347 -12.07 21.50 -4.38
C ALA A 347 -12.20 22.66 -3.37
N ARG A 348 -11.23 22.85 -2.47
CA ARG A 348 -11.37 23.71 -1.27
C ARG A 348 -10.21 24.71 -1.10
N GLN A 349 -9.55 25.12 -2.19
CA GLN A 349 -8.37 25.99 -2.15
C GLN A 349 -8.60 27.26 -1.28
N GLN A 350 -9.70 27.97 -1.48
CA GLN A 350 -9.94 29.24 -0.76
C GLN A 350 -10.06 29.04 0.74
N ASP A 351 -10.82 28.03 1.16
CA ASP A 351 -11.02 27.74 2.58
C ASP A 351 -9.69 27.33 3.26
N ILE A 352 -8.91 26.49 2.57
CA ILE A 352 -7.58 26.05 3.04
C ILE A 352 -6.65 27.27 3.16
N HIS A 353 -6.62 28.12 2.14
CA HIS A 353 -5.81 29.34 2.14
C HIS A 353 -6.18 30.30 3.26
N GLU A 354 -7.46 30.46 3.57
CA GLU A 354 -7.92 31.32 4.65
C GLU A 354 -7.46 30.82 6.02
N VAL A 355 -7.56 29.50 6.25
CA VAL A 355 -7.10 28.90 7.51
C VAL A 355 -5.60 29.07 7.66
N ILE A 356 -4.81 28.70 6.64
CA ILE A 356 -3.34 28.84 6.69
C ILE A 356 -2.92 30.29 6.97
N LYS A 357 -3.53 31.26 6.27
CA LYS A 357 -3.25 32.67 6.52
C LYS A 357 -3.54 33.11 7.97
N GLY A 358 -4.59 32.56 8.57
CA GLY A 358 -4.93 32.83 9.96
C GLY A 358 -3.82 32.43 10.93
N TYR A 359 -3.20 31.29 10.71
CA TYR A 359 -2.09 30.81 11.55
C TYR A 359 -0.75 31.45 11.23
N MET A 360 -0.46 31.75 9.97
CA MET A 360 0.83 32.32 9.54
C MET A 360 0.91 33.85 9.71
N ALA A 361 -0.18 34.53 10.06
CA ALA A 361 -0.22 35.97 10.30
C ALA A 361 -0.14 36.34 11.79
N SER A 362 -0.18 35.36 12.69
CA SER A 362 -0.12 35.51 14.14
C SER A 362 1.32 35.46 14.65
#